data_a29e0753a2e34e3fcbac3a5136149ce3
#
_entry.id   a29e0753a2e34e3fcbac3a5136149ce3
#
_cell.length_a   1.000
_cell.length_b   1.000
_cell.length_c   1.000
_cell.angle_alpha   90.00
_cell.angle_beta   90.00
_cell.angle_gamma   90.00
#
_symmetry.space_group_name_H-M   'P 1'
#
loop_
_entity.id
_entity.type
_entity.pdbx_description
1 polymer ?
#
loop_
_entity_poly.entity_id
_entity_poly.type
_entity_poly.pdbx_seq_one_letter_code
_entity_poly.pdbx_strand_id
1 'polypeptide(L)'
;MVVETLQKAHECESAQSLSLPPIIHPWEHELLQQPQGKGSTKERPTELERFSALAGGPFHVLNPAQFRSNLRGFEEVCKAVGVKATIYFARKANKSECWIPVVAEEAHGVDVASGPEFIGAISGGVPAHNLVVTGAEKPESLLELALRHGSLLVVDSPNELLRVSTLAAKVETGSQAQLLLRLLPETQTDSRFGTSASEWMWALASLSEKQRTCINCAGASFHLNGYSAEERGHQAHLALDFLEVLKTDGWRVHTLDIGGGFSIQYCDNTAWEEFSRVALGDSPKVRTFHGGHLPRTTYPYGGQRNNGPAMLSEVLMTLHPDSEQATYGTLAERLRVGNIRLGLEPGRALLNGCGMSVFPVQGVKERKNYCIITAAGLSMSLSEQWKGSEFLPDVTLWRAERGAEQTEVQTAEGKTRQTKKEQADVRRNTTKQREDEPTAACVGGSSCMEYDMLTWRIVPLQRQPQRGDLLIYHNTAGYQMDKNESEFHQLRLPMRFVYDGEGTLPRIDRPLHEEMP
;
A
#
# COMPACT_ATOMS: atom_id res chain seq x y z
N MET A 1 -4.02 -32.05 30.84
CA MET A 1 -4.02 -30.57 31.06
C MET A 1 -2.69 -30.03 31.57
N VAL A 2 -2.17 -30.40 32.77
CA VAL A 2 -0.87 -29.83 33.26
C VAL A 2 0.30 -30.28 32.39
N VAL A 3 0.35 -31.53 31.93
CA VAL A 3 1.41 -32.08 31.07
C VAL A 3 1.35 -31.47 29.65
N GLU A 4 0.16 -31.26 29.08
CA GLU A 4 -0.02 -30.57 27.79
C GLU A 4 0.36 -29.08 27.87
N THR A 5 0.11 -28.44 29.03
CA THR A 5 0.50 -27.04 29.25
C THR A 5 2.04 -26.91 29.38
N LEU A 6 2.70 -27.90 29.99
CA LEU A 6 4.16 -27.96 30.11
C LEU A 6 4.81 -28.31 28.75
N GLN A 7 4.22 -29.19 27.93
CA GLN A 7 4.70 -29.49 26.59
C GLN A 7 4.54 -28.26 25.66
N LYS A 8 3.40 -27.57 25.68
CA LYS A 8 3.23 -26.31 24.95
C LYS A 8 4.19 -25.20 25.41
N ALA A 9 4.51 -25.15 26.72
CA ALA A 9 5.52 -24.22 27.23
C ALA A 9 6.95 -24.58 26.76
N HIS A 10 7.28 -25.86 26.64
CA HIS A 10 8.56 -26.31 26.09
C HIS A 10 8.69 -26.14 24.58
N GLU A 11 7.61 -26.36 23.82
CA GLU A 11 7.57 -26.09 22.38
C GLU A 11 7.67 -24.57 22.08
N CYS A 12 7.16 -23.71 22.96
CA CYS A 12 7.30 -22.25 22.85
C CYS A 12 8.74 -21.76 23.12
N GLU A 13 9.57 -22.50 23.87
CA GLU A 13 10.97 -22.15 24.12
C GLU A 13 11.90 -22.43 22.92
N SER A 14 11.49 -23.28 21.96
CA SER A 14 12.27 -23.63 20.77
C SER A 14 11.93 -22.81 19.52
N ALA A 15 10.88 -21.98 19.55
CA ALA A 15 10.47 -21.16 18.41
C ALA A 15 11.40 -19.95 18.27
N GLN A 16 12.10 -19.88 17.14
CA GLN A 16 12.99 -18.78 16.80
C GLN A 16 12.23 -17.47 16.55
N SER A 17 12.81 -16.36 16.97
CA SER A 17 12.39 -15.02 16.55
C SER A 17 12.89 -14.82 15.11
N LEU A 18 12.02 -15.09 14.13
CA LEU A 18 12.35 -14.92 12.71
C LEU A 18 12.32 -13.45 12.34
N SER A 19 13.43 -12.97 11.79
CA SER A 19 13.56 -11.61 11.29
C SER A 19 13.09 -11.52 9.85
N LEU A 20 12.40 -10.43 9.53
CA LEU A 20 12.00 -10.05 8.18
C LEU A 20 12.34 -8.58 7.96
N PRO A 21 13.64 -8.23 7.80
CA PRO A 21 14.09 -6.86 7.70
C PRO A 21 13.42 -6.13 6.54
N PRO A 22 12.91 -4.91 6.75
CA PRO A 22 12.34 -4.12 5.67
C PRO A 22 13.44 -3.59 4.74
N ILE A 23 13.09 -3.39 3.47
CA ILE A 23 13.89 -2.57 2.56
C ILE A 23 13.68 -1.11 2.95
N ILE A 24 14.79 -0.41 3.19
CA ILE A 24 14.83 1.02 3.53
C ILE A 24 15.30 1.78 2.28
N HIS A 25 14.53 2.77 1.87
CA HIS A 25 14.84 3.54 0.66
C HIS A 25 15.83 4.69 0.95
N PRO A 26 16.58 5.18 -0.06
CA PRO A 26 17.58 6.23 0.14
C PRO A 26 17.06 7.49 0.85
N TRP A 27 15.86 7.96 0.49
CA TRP A 27 15.25 9.14 1.11
C TRP A 27 14.90 8.92 2.61
N GLU A 28 14.60 7.69 3.00
CA GLU A 28 14.37 7.34 4.41
C GLU A 28 15.67 7.41 5.20
N HIS A 29 16.78 6.97 4.60
CA HIS A 29 18.11 7.13 5.21
C HIS A 29 18.46 8.59 5.43
N GLU A 30 18.18 9.48 4.46
CA GLU A 30 18.41 10.92 4.61
C GLU A 30 17.61 11.50 5.78
N LEU A 31 16.35 11.11 5.90
CA LEU A 31 15.45 11.56 6.97
C LEU A 31 15.91 11.11 8.38
N LEU A 32 16.54 9.94 8.46
CA LEU A 32 17.01 9.34 9.72
C LEU A 32 18.40 9.84 10.15
N GLN A 33 19.18 10.42 9.22
CA GLN A 33 20.54 10.89 9.49
C GLN A 33 20.53 12.27 10.15
N GLN A 34 21.54 12.52 10.99
CA GLN A 34 21.77 13.85 11.51
C GLN A 34 22.28 14.78 10.39
N PRO A 35 21.79 16.04 10.32
CA PRO A 35 22.27 16.98 9.33
C PRO A 35 23.78 17.18 9.46
N GLN A 36 24.54 16.84 8.41
CA GLN A 36 26.00 17.05 8.37
C GLN A 36 26.31 18.54 8.19
N GLY A 37 26.49 19.29 9.29
CA GLY A 37 26.89 20.70 9.25
C GLY A 37 28.28 20.90 9.83
N LYS A 38 29.25 21.37 9.03
CA LYS A 38 30.56 21.81 9.53
C LYS A 38 30.37 23.02 10.47
N GLY A 39 30.66 22.87 11.76
CA GLY A 39 30.90 23.96 12.67
C GLY A 39 29.81 24.32 13.70
N SER A 40 28.80 23.48 13.97
CA SER A 40 27.83 23.73 15.07
C SER A 40 28.11 22.83 16.27
N THR A 41 28.40 23.42 17.42
CA THR A 41 28.54 22.73 18.73
C THR A 41 27.20 22.34 19.34
N LYS A 42 26.08 22.64 18.68
CA LYS A 42 24.72 22.16 19.03
C LYS A 42 24.25 21.20 17.96
N GLU A 43 24.00 19.97 18.37
CA GLU A 43 23.36 18.96 17.54
C GLU A 43 21.99 19.50 17.09
N ARG A 44 21.81 19.61 15.77
CA ARG A 44 20.51 19.98 15.21
C ARG A 44 19.63 18.74 15.21
N PRO A 45 18.32 18.88 15.54
CA PRO A 45 17.40 17.76 15.47
C PRO A 45 17.32 17.24 14.02
N THR A 46 17.23 15.92 13.87
CA THR A 46 16.94 15.28 12.57
C THR A 46 15.57 15.72 12.05
N GLU A 47 15.33 15.57 10.76
CA GLU A 47 13.99 15.85 10.20
C GLU A 47 12.91 14.97 10.87
N LEU A 48 13.25 13.72 11.21
CA LEU A 48 12.34 12.81 11.90
C LEU A 48 11.95 13.33 13.29
N GLU A 49 12.92 13.88 14.05
CA GLU A 49 12.63 14.51 15.37
C GLU A 49 11.73 15.75 15.22
N ARG A 50 11.91 16.52 14.15
CA ARG A 50 11.05 17.67 13.86
C ARG A 50 9.62 17.23 13.57
N PHE A 51 9.42 16.20 12.72
CA PHE A 51 8.10 15.66 12.45
C PHE A 51 7.46 15.09 13.72
N SER A 52 8.21 14.34 14.52
CA SER A 52 7.73 13.81 15.79
C SER A 52 7.29 14.91 16.77
N ALA A 53 8.07 15.99 16.88
CA ALA A 53 7.74 17.13 17.73
C ALA A 53 6.47 17.88 17.27
N LEU A 54 6.30 18.04 15.94
CA LEU A 54 5.11 18.68 15.36
C LEU A 54 3.87 17.78 15.50
N ALA A 55 3.99 16.49 15.29
CA ALA A 55 2.88 15.55 15.37
C ALA A 55 2.35 15.42 16.82
N GLY A 56 3.26 15.37 17.79
CA GLY A 56 2.89 15.12 19.20
C GLY A 56 2.23 13.75 19.43
N GLY A 57 2.34 12.82 18.48
CA GLY A 57 1.73 11.50 18.47
C GLY A 57 2.21 10.69 17.26
N PRO A 58 1.44 9.67 16.82
CA PRO A 58 1.77 8.91 15.60
C PRO A 58 1.67 9.80 14.35
N PHE A 59 2.48 9.48 13.33
CA PHE A 59 2.45 10.20 12.07
C PHE A 59 2.92 9.33 10.91
N HIS A 60 2.59 9.78 9.69
CA HIS A 60 3.04 9.20 8.44
C HIS A 60 3.94 10.19 7.71
N VAL A 61 4.92 9.67 6.98
CA VAL A 61 5.76 10.47 6.06
C VAL A 61 5.56 9.93 4.65
N LEU A 62 5.31 10.81 3.70
CA LEU A 62 4.98 10.53 2.31
C LEU A 62 6.03 11.14 1.38
N ASN A 63 6.43 10.40 0.34
CA ASN A 63 7.40 10.85 -0.65
C ASN A 63 6.81 10.83 -2.08
N PRO A 64 6.29 11.97 -2.59
CA PRO A 64 5.74 12.06 -3.95
C PRO A 64 6.79 11.88 -5.06
N ALA A 65 8.07 12.18 -4.79
CA ALA A 65 9.13 11.98 -5.77
C ALA A 65 9.35 10.48 -6.07
N GLN A 66 9.31 9.63 -5.04
CA GLN A 66 9.38 8.18 -5.22
C GLN A 66 8.15 7.66 -5.98
N PHE A 67 6.95 8.18 -5.67
CA PHE A 67 5.72 7.84 -6.40
C PHE A 67 5.84 8.17 -7.90
N ARG A 68 6.37 9.36 -8.23
CA ARG A 68 6.64 9.78 -9.60
C ARG A 68 7.60 8.82 -10.31
N SER A 69 8.67 8.41 -9.63
CA SER A 69 9.62 7.44 -10.15
C SER A 69 8.97 6.10 -10.46
N ASN A 70 8.14 5.60 -9.55
CA ASN A 70 7.41 4.34 -9.75
C ASN A 70 6.45 4.44 -10.95
N LEU A 71 5.72 5.54 -11.08
CA LEU A 71 4.79 5.77 -12.18
C LEU A 71 5.51 5.80 -13.54
N ARG A 72 6.60 6.54 -13.63
CA ARG A 72 7.45 6.57 -14.83
C ARG A 72 8.03 5.20 -15.18
N GLY A 73 8.38 4.38 -14.19
CA GLY A 73 8.84 3.01 -14.42
C GLY A 73 7.81 2.15 -15.17
N PHE A 74 6.53 2.26 -14.85
CA PHE A 74 5.46 1.59 -15.61
C PHE A 74 5.33 2.17 -17.04
N GLU A 75 5.39 3.47 -17.17
CA GLU A 75 5.30 4.14 -18.47
C GLU A 75 6.47 3.75 -19.39
N GLU A 76 7.69 3.70 -18.86
CA GLU A 76 8.91 3.33 -19.60
C GLU A 76 8.82 1.91 -20.17
N VAL A 77 8.28 0.95 -19.41
CA VAL A 77 8.06 -0.43 -19.90
C VAL A 77 7.13 -0.42 -21.10
N CYS A 78 6.01 0.29 -21.04
CA CYS A 78 5.08 0.39 -22.15
C CYS A 78 5.71 1.08 -23.38
N LYS A 79 6.45 2.18 -23.17
CA LYS A 79 7.17 2.90 -24.22
C LYS A 79 8.23 2.02 -24.90
N ALA A 80 8.97 1.22 -24.14
CA ALA A 80 10.02 0.35 -24.65
C ALA A 80 9.50 -0.69 -25.67
N VAL A 81 8.25 -1.16 -25.49
CA VAL A 81 7.60 -2.10 -26.40
C VAL A 81 6.62 -1.42 -27.37
N GLY A 82 6.55 -0.10 -27.39
CA GLY A 82 5.70 0.69 -28.28
C GLY A 82 4.20 0.60 -28.01
N VAL A 83 3.78 0.24 -26.80
CA VAL A 83 2.38 0.16 -26.37
C VAL A 83 1.93 1.51 -25.81
N LYS A 84 0.82 2.02 -26.31
CA LYS A 84 0.16 3.19 -25.72
C LYS A 84 -0.52 2.78 -24.41
N ALA A 85 -0.18 3.42 -23.30
CA ALA A 85 -0.80 3.10 -22.00
C ALA A 85 -1.34 4.35 -21.29
N THR A 86 -2.31 4.13 -20.42
CA THR A 86 -2.73 5.07 -19.37
C THR A 86 -2.63 4.35 -18.04
N ILE A 87 -1.90 4.93 -17.10
CA ILE A 87 -1.76 4.39 -15.76
C ILE A 87 -2.75 5.14 -14.87
N TYR A 88 -3.69 4.42 -14.29
CA TYR A 88 -4.69 4.94 -13.37
C TYR A 88 -4.25 4.64 -11.94
N PHE A 89 -3.84 5.64 -11.19
CA PHE A 89 -3.55 5.44 -9.77
C PHE A 89 -4.80 4.98 -9.04
N ALA A 90 -4.78 3.77 -8.48
CA ALA A 90 -5.89 3.24 -7.70
C ALA A 90 -6.01 4.00 -6.36
N ARG A 91 -6.92 5.00 -6.31
CA ARG A 91 -7.07 5.95 -5.20
C ARG A 91 -7.32 5.27 -3.86
N LYS A 92 -8.04 4.14 -3.86
CA LYS A 92 -8.28 3.26 -2.71
C LYS A 92 -7.00 2.81 -1.97
N ALA A 93 -5.85 2.86 -2.64
CA ALA A 93 -4.59 2.39 -2.05
C ALA A 93 -3.99 3.40 -1.05
N ASN A 94 -4.25 4.69 -1.25
CA ASN A 94 -3.89 5.75 -0.30
C ASN A 94 -4.64 7.04 -0.65
N LYS A 95 -5.37 7.59 0.31
CA LYS A 95 -6.22 8.77 0.12
C LYS A 95 -5.49 10.12 0.26
N SER A 96 -4.18 10.13 0.55
CA SER A 96 -3.39 11.37 0.66
C SER A 96 -3.43 12.17 -0.63
N GLU A 97 -3.58 13.50 -0.49
CA GLU A 97 -3.78 14.38 -1.64
C GLU A 97 -2.50 14.62 -2.44
N CYS A 98 -1.33 14.47 -1.83
CA CYS A 98 -0.03 14.71 -2.45
C CYS A 98 0.26 13.86 -3.70
N TRP A 99 -0.45 12.77 -3.92
CA TRP A 99 -0.29 11.90 -5.10
C TRP A 99 -0.95 12.46 -6.34
N ILE A 100 -2.07 13.16 -6.20
CA ILE A 100 -2.93 13.56 -7.32
C ILE A 100 -2.25 14.59 -8.24
N PRO A 101 -1.59 15.65 -7.72
CA PRO A 101 -0.84 16.56 -8.58
C PRO A 101 0.25 15.85 -9.40
N VAL A 102 0.92 14.84 -8.82
CA VAL A 102 1.92 14.06 -9.55
C VAL A 102 1.30 13.32 -10.73
N VAL A 103 0.14 12.68 -10.53
CA VAL A 103 -0.58 11.98 -11.61
C VAL A 103 -1.00 12.96 -12.71
N ALA A 104 -1.47 14.16 -12.34
CA ALA A 104 -1.87 15.20 -13.28
C ALA A 104 -0.67 15.72 -14.11
N GLU A 105 0.45 16.01 -13.46
CA GLU A 105 1.69 16.49 -14.10
C GLU A 105 2.29 15.46 -15.07
N GLU A 106 2.20 14.18 -14.76
CA GLU A 106 2.66 13.07 -15.62
C GLU A 106 1.61 12.69 -16.69
N ALA A 107 0.49 13.42 -16.78
CA ALA A 107 -0.60 13.21 -17.75
C ALA A 107 -1.21 11.80 -17.74
N HIS A 108 -1.27 11.19 -16.57
CA HIS A 108 -1.93 9.89 -16.32
C HIS A 108 -3.30 10.06 -15.66
N GLY A 109 -3.91 8.98 -15.17
CA GLY A 109 -5.27 8.97 -14.66
C GLY A 109 -5.38 8.47 -13.21
N VAL A 110 -6.61 8.49 -12.71
CA VAL A 110 -6.95 7.98 -11.37
C VAL A 110 -8.13 7.01 -11.48
N ASP A 111 -8.00 5.84 -10.85
CA ASP A 111 -9.10 4.90 -10.60
C ASP A 111 -9.83 5.35 -9.33
N VAL A 112 -11.11 5.68 -9.47
CA VAL A 112 -11.99 6.18 -8.42
C VAL A 112 -13.25 5.32 -8.29
N ALA A 113 -13.73 5.14 -7.06
CA ALA A 113 -14.90 4.32 -6.77
C ALA A 113 -16.00 5.08 -5.99
N SER A 114 -15.82 6.38 -5.75
CA SER A 114 -16.77 7.20 -5.00
C SER A 114 -16.79 8.64 -5.49
N GLY A 115 -17.87 9.37 -5.16
CA GLY A 115 -17.98 10.80 -5.47
C GLY A 115 -16.86 11.64 -4.85
N PRO A 116 -16.54 11.47 -3.56
CA PRO A 116 -15.41 12.16 -2.93
C PRO A 116 -14.07 11.90 -3.61
N GLU A 117 -13.74 10.65 -3.99
CA GLU A 117 -12.52 10.34 -4.73
C GLU A 117 -12.50 11.02 -6.10
N PHE A 118 -13.64 11.02 -6.80
CA PHE A 118 -13.80 11.69 -8.09
C PHE A 118 -13.54 13.21 -7.99
N ILE A 119 -14.20 13.87 -7.03
CA ILE A 119 -14.04 15.31 -6.79
C ILE A 119 -12.60 15.63 -6.39
N GLY A 120 -12.01 14.86 -5.47
CA GLY A 120 -10.62 15.02 -5.04
C GLY A 120 -9.63 14.92 -6.20
N ALA A 121 -9.83 13.96 -7.12
CA ALA A 121 -8.96 13.79 -8.29
C ALA A 121 -9.04 15.00 -9.24
N ILE A 122 -10.24 15.51 -9.53
CA ILE A 122 -10.42 16.73 -10.37
C ILE A 122 -9.82 17.95 -9.67
N SER A 123 -10.09 18.14 -8.38
CA SER A 123 -9.57 19.27 -7.61
C SER A 123 -8.04 19.26 -7.53
N GLY A 124 -7.42 18.09 -7.57
CA GLY A 124 -5.95 17.92 -7.64
C GLY A 124 -5.36 18.10 -9.05
N GLY A 125 -6.18 18.43 -10.05
CA GLY A 125 -5.74 18.80 -11.40
C GLY A 125 -5.83 17.68 -12.45
N VAL A 126 -6.35 16.49 -12.11
CA VAL A 126 -6.52 15.41 -13.09
C VAL A 126 -7.75 15.69 -13.97
N PRO A 127 -7.61 15.76 -15.30
CA PRO A 127 -8.75 15.95 -16.20
C PRO A 127 -9.77 14.80 -16.07
N ALA A 128 -11.04 15.11 -16.08
CA ALA A 128 -12.10 14.12 -15.87
C ALA A 128 -12.10 12.96 -16.88
N HIS A 129 -11.67 13.21 -18.12
CA HIS A 129 -11.50 12.17 -19.14
C HIS A 129 -10.33 11.22 -18.88
N ASN A 130 -9.44 11.55 -17.92
CA ASN A 130 -8.39 10.67 -17.41
C ASN A 130 -8.84 9.95 -16.13
N LEU A 131 -10.10 10.05 -15.72
CA LEU A 131 -10.63 9.24 -14.63
C LEU A 131 -11.26 7.96 -15.17
N VAL A 132 -10.98 6.85 -14.52
CA VAL A 132 -11.71 5.60 -14.67
C VAL A 132 -12.55 5.36 -13.40
N VAL A 133 -13.84 5.12 -13.58
CA VAL A 133 -14.78 4.93 -12.47
C VAL A 133 -15.11 3.46 -12.35
N THR A 134 -14.65 2.84 -11.27
CA THR A 134 -14.76 1.39 -11.02
C THR A 134 -15.71 1.08 -9.85
N GLY A 135 -15.91 -0.20 -9.56
CA GLY A 135 -16.75 -0.69 -8.46
C GLY A 135 -17.82 -1.67 -8.94
N ALA A 136 -18.29 -2.55 -8.03
CA ALA A 136 -19.28 -3.59 -8.36
C ALA A 136 -20.66 -3.01 -8.69
N GLU A 137 -21.08 -1.99 -7.96
CA GLU A 137 -22.39 -1.34 -8.13
C GLU A 137 -22.23 0.12 -7.74
N LYS A 138 -22.31 1.01 -8.72
CA LYS A 138 -22.12 2.45 -8.50
C LYS A 138 -23.45 3.16 -8.21
N PRO A 139 -23.49 4.08 -7.23
CA PRO A 139 -24.68 4.90 -7.00
C PRO A 139 -24.96 5.80 -8.20
N GLU A 140 -26.23 6.11 -8.43
CA GLU A 140 -26.67 6.91 -9.58
C GLU A 140 -25.99 8.28 -9.63
N SER A 141 -25.76 8.90 -8.47
CA SER A 141 -25.05 10.18 -8.37
C SER A 141 -23.61 10.12 -8.92
N LEU A 142 -22.89 9.01 -8.68
CA LEU A 142 -21.54 8.82 -9.23
C LEU A 142 -21.58 8.56 -10.74
N LEU A 143 -22.55 7.75 -11.20
CA LEU A 143 -22.75 7.50 -12.63
C LEU A 143 -23.07 8.80 -13.37
N GLU A 144 -23.98 9.62 -12.84
CA GLU A 144 -24.32 10.91 -13.43
C GLU A 144 -23.13 11.87 -13.46
N LEU A 145 -22.36 11.93 -12.37
CA LEU A 145 -21.14 12.73 -12.29
C LEU A 145 -20.14 12.32 -13.38
N ALA A 146 -19.86 11.02 -13.51
CA ALA A 146 -18.96 10.48 -14.52
C ALA A 146 -19.44 10.77 -15.96
N LEU A 147 -20.73 10.59 -16.23
CA LEU A 147 -21.34 10.87 -17.54
C LEU A 147 -21.22 12.35 -17.92
N ARG A 148 -21.54 13.27 -17.00
CA ARG A 148 -21.46 14.73 -17.24
C ARG A 148 -20.04 15.21 -17.53
N HIS A 149 -19.05 14.54 -16.95
CA HIS A 149 -17.64 14.91 -17.09
C HIS A 149 -16.89 14.10 -18.15
N GLY A 150 -17.55 13.15 -18.82
CA GLY A 150 -16.94 12.33 -19.87
C GLY A 150 -15.86 11.37 -19.41
N SER A 151 -15.96 10.89 -18.15
CA SER A 151 -15.04 9.91 -17.60
C SER A 151 -15.29 8.51 -18.14
N LEU A 152 -14.27 7.65 -18.11
CA LEU A 152 -14.39 6.25 -18.51
C LEU A 152 -15.10 5.45 -17.40
N LEU A 153 -16.19 4.77 -17.76
CA LEU A 153 -16.98 3.97 -16.81
C LEU A 153 -16.70 2.49 -17.01
N VAL A 154 -16.24 1.81 -15.96
CA VAL A 154 -16.19 0.33 -15.91
C VAL A 154 -17.53 -0.19 -15.43
N VAL A 155 -18.26 -0.86 -16.30
CA VAL A 155 -19.57 -1.46 -16.01
C VAL A 155 -19.36 -2.90 -15.55
N ASP A 156 -19.89 -3.24 -14.37
CA ASP A 156 -19.64 -4.53 -13.71
C ASP A 156 -20.69 -5.60 -14.03
N SER A 157 -21.91 -5.19 -14.36
CA SER A 157 -23.04 -6.10 -14.59
C SER A 157 -24.00 -5.63 -15.69
N PRO A 158 -24.79 -6.56 -16.32
CA PRO A 158 -25.85 -6.21 -17.25
C PRO A 158 -26.89 -5.23 -16.68
N ASN A 159 -27.22 -5.34 -15.41
CA ASN A 159 -28.15 -4.41 -14.75
C ASN A 159 -27.56 -3.00 -14.67
N GLU A 160 -26.28 -2.88 -14.36
CA GLU A 160 -25.62 -1.58 -14.36
C GLU A 160 -25.50 -1.00 -15.78
N LEU A 161 -25.24 -1.82 -16.80
CA LEU A 161 -25.27 -1.40 -18.20
C LEU A 161 -26.64 -0.76 -18.58
N LEU A 162 -27.73 -1.40 -18.20
CA LEU A 162 -29.08 -0.88 -18.44
C LEU A 162 -29.30 0.45 -17.71
N ARG A 163 -28.84 0.60 -16.49
CA ARG A 163 -28.93 1.85 -15.71
C ARG A 163 -28.11 2.97 -16.36
N VAL A 164 -26.83 2.68 -16.68
CA VAL A 164 -25.92 3.65 -17.32
C VAL A 164 -26.47 4.11 -18.67
N SER A 165 -26.89 3.18 -19.54
CA SER A 165 -27.43 3.52 -20.86
C SER A 165 -28.74 4.32 -20.77
N THR A 166 -29.59 4.02 -19.79
CA THR A 166 -30.81 4.76 -19.52
C THR A 166 -30.51 6.18 -19.00
N LEU A 167 -29.54 6.30 -18.12
CA LEU A 167 -29.10 7.59 -17.58
C LEU A 167 -28.43 8.45 -18.67
N ALA A 168 -27.55 7.85 -19.47
CA ALA A 168 -26.88 8.51 -20.59
C ALA A 168 -27.89 9.07 -21.63
N ALA A 169 -29.02 8.37 -21.82
CA ALA A 169 -30.09 8.84 -22.70
C ALA A 169 -30.90 10.01 -22.11
N LYS A 170 -30.77 10.32 -20.82
CA LYS A 170 -31.42 11.47 -20.14
C LYS A 170 -30.46 12.64 -19.96
N VAL A 171 -29.17 12.36 -19.78
CA VAL A 171 -28.15 13.40 -19.57
C VAL A 171 -27.67 13.89 -20.92
N GLU A 172 -27.92 15.16 -21.24
CA GLU A 172 -27.43 15.78 -22.47
C GLU A 172 -25.92 16.07 -22.36
N THR A 173 -25.09 15.09 -22.68
CA THR A 173 -23.62 15.18 -22.57
C THR A 173 -22.95 15.67 -23.86
N GLY A 174 -23.68 15.75 -24.98
CA GLY A 174 -23.12 16.08 -26.28
C GLY A 174 -22.22 15.00 -26.90
N SER A 175 -21.91 13.93 -26.17
CA SER A 175 -21.08 12.81 -26.62
C SER A 175 -21.56 11.47 -26.02
N GLN A 176 -21.17 10.35 -26.65
CA GLN A 176 -21.47 9.04 -26.15
C GLN A 176 -20.65 8.74 -24.87
N ALA A 177 -21.30 8.12 -23.88
CA ALA A 177 -20.62 7.62 -22.69
C ALA A 177 -19.64 6.52 -23.07
N GLN A 178 -18.40 6.59 -22.60
CA GLN A 178 -17.36 5.61 -22.89
C GLN A 178 -17.36 4.54 -21.79
N LEU A 179 -17.59 3.29 -22.17
CA LEU A 179 -17.75 2.17 -21.25
C LEU A 179 -16.67 1.12 -21.48
N LEU A 180 -16.13 0.58 -20.39
CA LEU A 180 -15.40 -0.69 -20.37
C LEU A 180 -16.30 -1.76 -19.73
N LEU A 181 -16.43 -2.91 -20.38
CA LEU A 181 -17.17 -4.03 -19.87
C LEU A 181 -16.23 -4.88 -18.98
N ARG A 182 -16.57 -5.03 -17.71
CA ARG A 182 -15.75 -5.83 -16.82
C ARG A 182 -15.96 -7.30 -17.03
N LEU A 183 -14.91 -7.98 -17.48
CA LEU A 183 -14.93 -9.43 -17.70
C LEU A 183 -14.69 -10.20 -16.39
N LEU A 184 -15.45 -11.25 -16.19
CA LEU A 184 -15.19 -12.27 -15.19
C LEU A 184 -14.02 -13.13 -15.67
N PRO A 185 -12.89 -13.20 -14.94
CA PRO A 185 -11.77 -14.03 -15.36
C PRO A 185 -12.10 -15.53 -15.33
N GLU A 186 -11.67 -16.29 -16.34
CA GLU A 186 -11.97 -17.72 -16.44
C GLU A 186 -11.38 -18.56 -15.30
N THR A 187 -10.27 -18.11 -14.71
CA THR A 187 -9.61 -18.75 -13.57
C THR A 187 -10.18 -18.38 -12.22
N GLN A 188 -11.11 -17.40 -12.16
CA GLN A 188 -11.66 -16.84 -10.90
C GLN A 188 -13.19 -16.68 -10.98
N THR A 189 -13.87 -17.74 -11.39
CA THR A 189 -15.32 -17.76 -11.67
C THR A 189 -16.22 -17.54 -10.43
N ASP A 190 -15.67 -17.62 -9.23
CA ASP A 190 -16.33 -17.32 -7.95
C ASP A 190 -16.19 -15.84 -7.52
N SER A 191 -15.56 -15.01 -8.34
CA SER A 191 -15.46 -13.58 -8.10
C SER A 191 -16.84 -12.94 -8.05
N ARG A 192 -17.02 -12.02 -7.08
CA ARG A 192 -18.25 -11.21 -7.02
C ARG A 192 -18.28 -10.07 -8.06
N PHE A 193 -17.27 -9.96 -8.90
CA PHE A 193 -17.08 -8.90 -9.87
C PHE A 193 -17.01 -9.45 -11.28
N GLY A 194 -17.54 -8.67 -12.21
CA GLY A 194 -17.46 -8.96 -13.64
C GLY A 194 -18.53 -9.94 -14.13
N THR A 195 -18.61 -10.03 -15.43
CA THR A 195 -19.64 -10.78 -16.16
C THR A 195 -18.97 -11.52 -17.32
N SER A 196 -19.46 -12.69 -17.70
CA SER A 196 -18.91 -13.46 -18.82
C SER A 196 -19.07 -12.74 -20.18
N ALA A 197 -18.19 -13.03 -21.13
CA ALA A 197 -18.25 -12.44 -22.45
C ALA A 197 -19.60 -12.70 -23.17
N SER A 198 -20.15 -13.91 -23.02
CA SER A 198 -21.44 -14.28 -23.60
C SER A 198 -22.61 -13.50 -23.01
N GLU A 199 -22.65 -13.31 -21.69
CA GLU A 199 -23.68 -12.50 -21.01
C GLU A 199 -23.56 -11.03 -21.41
N TRP A 200 -22.36 -10.49 -21.59
CA TRP A 200 -22.16 -9.14 -22.12
C TRP A 200 -22.74 -8.98 -23.53
N MET A 201 -22.49 -9.92 -24.43
CA MET A 201 -23.04 -9.87 -25.80
C MET A 201 -24.57 -9.91 -25.77
N TRP A 202 -25.15 -10.76 -24.93
CA TRP A 202 -26.59 -10.81 -24.75
C TRP A 202 -27.17 -9.51 -24.19
N ALA A 203 -26.50 -8.90 -23.19
CA ALA A 203 -26.91 -7.64 -22.59
C ALA A 203 -26.86 -6.49 -23.60
N LEU A 204 -25.80 -6.41 -24.41
CA LEU A 204 -25.64 -5.40 -25.46
C LEU A 204 -26.71 -5.54 -26.55
N ALA A 205 -27.04 -6.78 -26.96
CA ALA A 205 -28.10 -7.04 -27.93
C ALA A 205 -29.50 -6.67 -27.41
N SER A 206 -29.70 -6.65 -26.09
CA SER A 206 -30.97 -6.31 -25.44
C SER A 206 -31.22 -4.79 -25.34
N LEU A 207 -30.24 -3.95 -25.63
CA LEU A 207 -30.38 -2.48 -25.58
C LEU A 207 -31.28 -1.97 -26.69
N SER A 208 -32.16 -1.01 -26.36
CA SER A 208 -32.90 -0.26 -27.35
C SER A 208 -31.98 0.61 -28.24
N GLU A 209 -32.41 0.96 -29.43
CA GLU A 209 -31.65 1.82 -30.33
C GLU A 209 -31.27 3.15 -29.65
N LYS A 210 -32.18 3.76 -28.91
CA LYS A 210 -31.91 4.98 -28.14
C LYS A 210 -30.81 4.79 -27.12
N GLN A 211 -30.78 3.67 -26.38
CA GLN A 211 -29.72 3.38 -25.42
C GLN A 211 -28.39 3.14 -26.11
N ARG A 212 -28.40 2.35 -27.20
CA ARG A 212 -27.20 2.02 -27.96
C ARG A 212 -26.53 3.25 -28.56
N THR A 213 -27.31 4.25 -29.00
CA THR A 213 -26.75 5.49 -29.56
C THR A 213 -26.15 6.44 -28.52
N CYS A 214 -26.51 6.30 -27.24
CA CYS A 214 -26.01 7.17 -26.16
C CYS A 214 -24.71 6.65 -25.52
N ILE A 215 -24.29 5.43 -25.81
CA ILE A 215 -23.09 4.82 -25.25
C ILE A 215 -22.13 4.34 -26.34
N ASN A 216 -20.87 4.12 -25.97
CA ASN A 216 -19.89 3.37 -26.75
C ASN A 216 -19.17 2.38 -25.86
N CYS A 217 -19.13 1.09 -26.23
CA CYS A 217 -18.27 0.10 -25.62
C CYS A 217 -16.83 0.34 -26.10
N ALA A 218 -16.10 1.17 -25.34
CA ALA A 218 -14.72 1.54 -25.63
C ALA A 218 -13.75 0.37 -25.49
N GLY A 219 -14.17 -0.69 -24.79
CA GLY A 219 -13.36 -1.90 -24.61
C GLY A 219 -13.80 -2.75 -23.43
N ALA A 220 -12.85 -3.42 -22.83
CA ALA A 220 -13.06 -4.28 -21.68
C ALA A 220 -12.07 -3.97 -20.56
N SER A 221 -12.42 -4.41 -19.35
CA SER A 221 -11.53 -4.45 -18.20
C SER A 221 -11.60 -5.81 -17.50
N PHE A 222 -10.59 -6.15 -16.74
CA PHE A 222 -10.64 -7.24 -15.77
C PHE A 222 -9.70 -6.97 -14.60
N HIS A 223 -9.93 -7.67 -13.49
CA HIS A 223 -9.04 -7.61 -12.34
C HIS A 223 -8.83 -9.02 -11.79
N LEU A 224 -7.57 -9.42 -11.61
CA LEU A 224 -7.21 -10.71 -11.03
C LEU A 224 -6.82 -10.55 -9.56
N ASN A 225 -7.26 -11.49 -8.75
CA ASN A 225 -6.72 -11.71 -7.42
C ASN A 225 -5.45 -12.57 -7.56
N GLY A 226 -4.30 -12.03 -7.16
CA GLY A 226 -3.01 -12.69 -7.30
C GLY A 226 -1.99 -11.88 -8.12
N TYR A 227 -0.77 -12.44 -8.22
CA TYR A 227 0.41 -11.75 -8.75
C TYR A 227 1.12 -12.57 -9.84
N SER A 228 0.40 -13.42 -10.55
CA SER A 228 0.93 -14.16 -11.71
C SER A 228 0.94 -13.28 -12.95
N ALA A 229 2.12 -13.02 -13.50
CA ALA A 229 2.26 -12.32 -14.78
C ALA A 229 1.69 -13.13 -15.94
N GLU A 230 1.91 -14.45 -15.93
CA GLU A 230 1.41 -15.37 -16.96
C GLU A 230 -0.12 -15.40 -17.00
N GLU A 231 -0.78 -15.61 -15.85
CA GLU A 231 -2.24 -15.62 -15.74
C GLU A 231 -2.84 -14.29 -16.24
N ARG A 232 -2.23 -13.15 -15.84
CA ARG A 232 -2.67 -11.82 -16.28
C ARG A 232 -2.52 -11.63 -17.77
N GLY A 233 -1.41 -12.07 -18.34
CA GLY A 233 -1.18 -12.00 -19.78
C GLY A 233 -2.14 -12.90 -20.57
N HIS A 234 -2.38 -14.13 -20.12
CA HIS A 234 -3.36 -15.03 -20.72
C HIS A 234 -4.77 -14.42 -20.69
N GLN A 235 -5.21 -13.91 -19.55
CA GLN A 235 -6.51 -13.25 -19.46
C GLN A 235 -6.60 -11.99 -20.36
N ALA A 236 -5.49 -11.26 -20.54
CA ALA A 236 -5.45 -10.12 -21.45
C ALA A 236 -5.60 -10.55 -22.92
N HIS A 237 -5.01 -11.67 -23.33
CA HIS A 237 -5.21 -12.24 -24.67
C HIS A 237 -6.68 -12.61 -24.92
N LEU A 238 -7.32 -13.31 -23.98
CA LEU A 238 -8.76 -13.65 -24.05
C LEU A 238 -9.65 -12.41 -24.11
N ALA A 239 -9.29 -11.37 -23.34
CA ALA A 239 -9.99 -10.10 -23.40
C ALA A 239 -9.83 -9.41 -24.77
N LEU A 240 -8.65 -9.49 -25.40
CA LEU A 240 -8.46 -8.98 -26.78
C LEU A 240 -9.33 -9.72 -27.79
N ASP A 241 -9.53 -11.04 -27.63
CA ASP A 241 -10.44 -11.80 -28.50
C ASP A 241 -11.88 -11.29 -28.35
N PHE A 242 -12.31 -11.02 -27.11
CA PHE A 242 -13.61 -10.39 -26.88
C PHE A 242 -13.72 -8.99 -27.49
N LEU A 243 -12.63 -8.19 -27.49
CA LEU A 243 -12.62 -6.90 -28.16
C LEU A 243 -12.84 -7.02 -29.67
N GLU A 244 -12.32 -8.06 -30.33
CA GLU A 244 -12.59 -8.30 -31.76
C GLU A 244 -14.07 -8.64 -32.02
N VAL A 245 -14.71 -9.39 -31.10
CA VAL A 245 -16.16 -9.62 -31.18
C VAL A 245 -16.93 -8.31 -31.06
N LEU A 246 -16.58 -7.42 -30.11
CA LEU A 246 -17.20 -6.11 -29.96
C LEU A 246 -17.03 -5.22 -31.21
N LYS A 247 -15.85 -5.23 -31.84
CA LYS A 247 -15.61 -4.52 -33.11
C LYS A 247 -16.52 -5.05 -34.22
N THR A 248 -16.69 -6.36 -34.33
CA THR A 248 -17.56 -7.00 -35.31
C THR A 248 -19.03 -6.63 -35.08
N ASP A 249 -19.45 -6.43 -33.83
CA ASP A 249 -20.79 -5.92 -33.45
C ASP A 249 -20.95 -4.40 -33.65
N GLY A 250 -19.92 -3.72 -34.16
CA GLY A 250 -19.96 -2.31 -34.55
C GLY A 250 -19.57 -1.32 -33.45
N TRP A 251 -18.99 -1.77 -32.33
CA TRP A 251 -18.49 -0.88 -31.28
C TRP A 251 -17.12 -0.30 -31.62
N ARG A 252 -16.87 0.95 -31.16
CA ARG A 252 -15.58 1.63 -31.38
C ARG A 252 -14.63 1.29 -30.25
N VAL A 253 -14.00 0.15 -30.35
CA VAL A 253 -13.11 -0.40 -29.33
C VAL A 253 -11.69 0.16 -29.46
N HIS A 254 -11.13 0.63 -28.34
CA HIS A 254 -9.77 1.20 -28.33
C HIS A 254 -9.02 1.01 -27.01
N THR A 255 -9.60 0.35 -25.98
CA THR A 255 -9.00 0.24 -24.64
C THR A 255 -9.17 -1.16 -24.07
N LEU A 256 -8.09 -1.69 -23.50
CA LEU A 256 -8.10 -2.86 -22.63
C LEU A 256 -7.47 -2.48 -21.29
N ASP A 257 -8.24 -2.51 -20.21
CA ASP A 257 -7.73 -2.32 -18.85
C ASP A 257 -7.50 -3.69 -18.19
N ILE A 258 -6.27 -3.95 -17.75
CA ILE A 258 -5.87 -5.20 -17.10
C ILE A 258 -5.83 -5.10 -15.57
N GLY A 259 -6.34 -3.99 -15.03
CA GLY A 259 -6.43 -3.76 -13.59
C GLY A 259 -5.10 -3.54 -12.88
N GLY A 260 -5.14 -3.74 -11.57
CA GLY A 260 -3.98 -3.67 -10.68
C GLY A 260 -3.37 -5.04 -10.38
N GLY A 261 -2.88 -5.24 -9.14
CA GLY A 261 -2.31 -6.53 -8.71
C GLY A 261 -0.89 -6.77 -9.22
N PHE A 262 -0.10 -5.72 -9.32
CA PHE A 262 1.35 -5.81 -9.52
C PHE A 262 2.03 -6.02 -8.18
N SER A 263 2.93 -7.03 -8.12
CA SER A 263 3.65 -7.39 -6.90
C SER A 263 4.64 -6.30 -6.49
N ILE A 264 5.01 -6.34 -5.21
CA ILE A 264 6.00 -5.42 -4.60
C ILE A 264 7.07 -6.24 -3.88
N GLN A 265 8.13 -5.54 -3.47
CA GLN A 265 9.15 -6.10 -2.62
C GLN A 265 9.41 -5.14 -1.45
N TYR A 266 9.03 -5.55 -0.22
CA TYR A 266 9.23 -4.78 1.00
C TYR A 266 10.34 -5.36 1.89
N CYS A 267 10.78 -6.59 1.59
CA CYS A 267 11.87 -7.27 2.27
C CYS A 267 12.70 -8.09 1.27
N ASP A 268 13.89 -8.51 1.68
CA ASP A 268 14.75 -9.35 0.85
C ASP A 268 14.07 -10.67 0.49
N ASN A 269 14.26 -11.13 -0.75
CA ASN A 269 13.62 -12.34 -1.25
C ASN A 269 14.04 -13.60 -0.48
N THR A 270 15.31 -13.71 -0.12
CA THR A 270 15.83 -14.86 0.62
C THR A 270 15.26 -14.89 2.05
N ALA A 271 15.19 -13.73 2.69
CA ALA A 271 14.56 -13.58 4.00
C ALA A 271 13.06 -13.91 3.96
N TRP A 272 12.37 -13.50 2.88
CA TRP A 272 10.96 -13.84 2.68
C TRP A 272 10.73 -15.32 2.46
N GLU A 273 11.55 -15.98 1.65
CA GLU A 273 11.46 -17.42 1.38
C GLU A 273 11.66 -18.24 2.66
N GLU A 274 12.69 -17.91 3.45
CA GLU A 274 12.91 -18.54 4.73
C GLU A 274 11.76 -18.31 5.71
N PHE A 275 11.30 -17.06 5.82
CA PHE A 275 10.15 -16.70 6.65
C PHE A 275 8.89 -17.47 6.22
N SER A 276 8.59 -17.52 4.94
CA SER A 276 7.40 -18.19 4.40
C SER A 276 7.43 -19.68 4.69
N ARG A 277 8.60 -20.32 4.54
CA ARG A 277 8.78 -21.75 4.84
C ARG A 277 8.55 -22.07 6.32
N VAL A 278 8.97 -21.19 7.23
CA VAL A 278 8.91 -21.43 8.68
C VAL A 278 7.61 -20.93 9.29
N ALA A 279 7.14 -19.77 8.86
CA ALA A 279 6.04 -19.05 9.49
C ALA A 279 4.67 -19.34 8.86
N LEU A 280 4.64 -19.59 7.54
CA LEU A 280 3.40 -19.76 6.77
C LEU A 280 3.20 -21.21 6.31
N GLY A 281 4.12 -22.12 6.61
CA GLY A 281 4.01 -23.54 6.30
C GLY A 281 2.99 -24.29 7.16
N ASP A 282 2.86 -25.59 6.93
CA ASP A 282 1.86 -26.44 7.61
C ASP A 282 2.04 -26.56 9.13
N SER A 283 3.24 -26.34 9.63
CA SER A 283 3.58 -26.36 11.07
C SER A 283 4.34 -25.09 11.43
N PRO A 284 3.67 -23.93 11.53
CA PRO A 284 4.34 -22.67 11.77
C PRO A 284 5.05 -22.64 13.12
N LYS A 285 6.34 -22.24 13.10
CA LYS A 285 7.20 -22.13 14.29
C LYS A 285 7.60 -20.66 14.53
N VAL A 286 6.61 -19.79 14.71
CA VAL A 286 6.82 -18.37 14.97
C VAL A 286 6.26 -18.02 16.33
N ARG A 287 7.03 -17.28 17.11
CA ARG A 287 6.56 -16.73 18.38
C ARG A 287 5.68 -15.52 18.13
N THR A 288 4.48 -15.55 18.67
CA THR A 288 3.50 -14.46 18.57
C THR A 288 2.98 -14.08 19.95
N PHE A 289 2.38 -12.91 20.04
CA PHE A 289 1.58 -12.52 21.19
C PHE A 289 0.47 -13.56 21.42
N HIS A 290 0.31 -14.04 22.64
CA HIS A 290 -0.59 -15.14 23.02
C HIS A 290 -0.34 -16.52 22.35
N GLY A 291 0.76 -16.69 21.63
CA GLY A 291 1.08 -17.97 20.96
C GLY A 291 0.14 -18.30 19.79
N GLY A 292 -0.54 -17.30 19.23
CA GLY A 292 -1.40 -17.46 18.05
C GLY A 292 -0.60 -17.77 16.78
N HIS A 293 -1.28 -18.33 15.78
CA HIS A 293 -0.70 -18.56 14.46
C HIS A 293 -0.84 -17.33 13.59
N LEU A 294 0.16 -17.11 12.71
CA LEU A 294 0.03 -16.11 11.65
C LEU A 294 -1.00 -16.60 10.62
N PRO A 295 -1.72 -15.68 9.99
CA PRO A 295 -2.70 -16.02 8.97
C PRO A 295 -2.03 -16.65 7.75
N ARG A 296 -2.66 -17.69 7.17
CA ARG A 296 -2.13 -18.38 5.99
C ARG A 296 -2.24 -17.57 4.69
N THR A 297 -3.19 -16.63 4.63
CA THR A 297 -3.44 -15.78 3.44
C THR A 297 -2.76 -14.42 3.58
N THR A 298 -1.45 -14.42 3.73
CA THR A 298 -0.69 -13.19 3.88
C THR A 298 -0.31 -12.62 2.51
N TYR A 299 -0.32 -11.29 2.39
CA TYR A 299 0.23 -10.61 1.23
C TYR A 299 1.73 -10.95 1.08
N PRO A 300 2.23 -11.30 -0.13
CA PRO A 300 3.64 -11.58 -0.33
C PRO A 300 4.45 -10.28 -0.32
N TYR A 301 5.25 -10.09 0.73
CA TYR A 301 6.12 -8.92 0.89
C TYR A 301 7.49 -9.09 0.23
N GLY A 302 7.73 -10.24 -0.39
CA GLY A 302 8.95 -10.61 -1.11
C GLY A 302 8.76 -11.92 -1.87
N GLY A 303 9.86 -12.54 -2.34
CA GLY A 303 9.84 -13.84 -3.01
C GLY A 303 9.34 -13.83 -4.46
N GLN A 304 8.92 -12.68 -4.97
CA GLN A 304 8.54 -12.53 -6.37
C GLN A 304 9.79 -12.23 -7.21
N ARG A 305 9.93 -12.94 -8.33
CA ARG A 305 11.10 -12.78 -9.23
C ARG A 305 11.13 -11.37 -9.82
N ASN A 306 9.98 -10.88 -10.28
CA ASN A 306 9.81 -9.55 -10.84
C ASN A 306 8.65 -8.82 -10.18
N ASN A 307 8.83 -7.55 -9.89
CA ASN A 307 7.88 -6.71 -9.17
C ASN A 307 7.54 -5.45 -9.97
N GLY A 308 6.36 -4.88 -9.76
CA GLY A 308 5.96 -3.62 -10.36
C GLY A 308 6.17 -3.57 -11.88
N PRO A 309 6.98 -2.61 -12.39
CA PRO A 309 7.27 -2.47 -13.82
C PRO A 309 7.89 -3.73 -14.46
N ALA A 310 8.77 -4.45 -13.74
CA ALA A 310 9.36 -5.68 -14.26
C ALA A 310 8.32 -6.80 -14.47
N MET A 311 7.33 -6.91 -13.56
CA MET A 311 6.20 -7.82 -13.76
C MET A 311 5.35 -7.40 -14.97
N LEU A 312 5.12 -6.11 -15.20
CA LEU A 312 4.43 -5.63 -16.40
C LEU A 312 5.17 -6.04 -17.67
N SER A 313 6.50 -5.97 -17.67
CA SER A 313 7.30 -6.43 -18.82
C SER A 313 7.06 -7.91 -19.13
N GLU A 314 6.97 -8.78 -18.12
CA GLU A 314 6.62 -10.19 -18.32
C GLU A 314 5.21 -10.36 -18.89
N VAL A 315 4.22 -9.64 -18.36
CA VAL A 315 2.84 -9.64 -18.86
C VAL A 315 2.80 -9.30 -20.36
N LEU A 316 3.50 -8.25 -20.78
CA LEU A 316 3.51 -7.78 -22.16
C LEU A 316 4.21 -8.75 -23.13
N MET A 317 5.05 -9.64 -22.63
CA MET A 317 5.75 -10.67 -23.43
C MET A 317 5.04 -12.02 -23.48
N THR A 318 3.90 -12.18 -22.82
CA THR A 318 3.12 -13.42 -22.88
C THR A 318 2.60 -13.69 -24.29
N LEU A 319 2.47 -14.97 -24.61
CA LEU A 319 1.81 -15.44 -25.82
C LEU A 319 0.36 -15.84 -25.50
N HIS A 320 -0.46 -15.98 -26.55
CA HIS A 320 -1.82 -16.46 -26.38
C HIS A 320 -1.82 -17.87 -25.75
N PRO A 321 -2.73 -18.18 -24.80
CA PRO A 321 -2.77 -19.49 -24.14
C PRO A 321 -3.14 -20.64 -25.12
N ASP A 322 -3.93 -20.36 -26.16
CA ASP A 322 -4.19 -21.29 -27.23
C ASP A 322 -2.99 -21.32 -28.19
N SER A 323 -2.39 -22.50 -28.33
CA SER A 323 -1.21 -22.71 -29.16
C SER A 323 -1.43 -22.41 -30.64
N GLU A 324 -2.65 -22.60 -31.16
CA GLU A 324 -3.00 -22.28 -32.57
C GLU A 324 -3.00 -20.75 -32.77
N GLN A 325 -3.35 -19.99 -31.75
CA GLN A 325 -3.37 -18.53 -31.78
C GLN A 325 -2.05 -17.89 -31.29
N ALA A 326 -1.11 -18.66 -30.76
CA ALA A 326 0.21 -18.17 -30.35
C ALA A 326 1.01 -17.50 -31.50
N THR A 327 0.66 -17.78 -32.74
CA THR A 327 1.21 -17.14 -33.95
C THR A 327 0.87 -15.64 -34.06
N TYR A 328 -0.10 -15.13 -33.31
CA TYR A 328 -0.44 -13.71 -33.29
C TYR A 328 0.59 -12.85 -32.55
N GLY A 329 1.64 -13.47 -32.00
CA GLY A 329 2.71 -12.77 -31.29
C GLY A 329 2.42 -12.52 -29.81
N THR A 330 3.26 -11.68 -29.21
CA THR A 330 3.15 -11.28 -27.81
C THR A 330 1.95 -10.38 -27.55
N LEU A 331 1.55 -10.24 -26.28
CA LEU A 331 0.50 -9.31 -25.88
C LEU A 331 0.81 -7.88 -26.36
N ALA A 332 2.07 -7.43 -26.23
CA ALA A 332 2.50 -6.13 -26.72
C ALA A 332 2.30 -5.95 -28.22
N GLU A 333 2.59 -6.98 -29.02
CA GLU A 333 2.39 -6.96 -30.47
C GLU A 333 0.90 -6.88 -30.81
N ARG A 334 0.06 -7.68 -30.16
CA ARG A 334 -1.39 -7.65 -30.37
C ARG A 334 -1.99 -6.29 -30.04
N LEU A 335 -1.61 -5.67 -28.91
CA LEU A 335 -2.06 -4.33 -28.52
C LEU A 335 -1.69 -3.28 -29.57
N ARG A 336 -0.45 -3.34 -30.10
CA ARG A 336 0.02 -2.40 -31.13
C ARG A 336 -0.74 -2.57 -32.46
N VAL A 337 -0.82 -3.80 -32.94
CA VAL A 337 -1.51 -4.12 -34.21
C VAL A 337 -2.98 -3.75 -34.13
N GLY A 338 -3.65 -4.06 -33.02
CA GLY A 338 -5.05 -3.69 -32.78
C GLY A 338 -5.27 -2.21 -32.51
N ASN A 339 -4.20 -1.41 -32.36
CA ASN A 339 -4.24 -0.03 -31.88
C ASN A 339 -5.05 0.14 -30.58
N ILE A 340 -4.87 -0.82 -29.66
CA ILE A 340 -5.53 -0.85 -28.36
C ILE A 340 -4.64 -0.15 -27.32
N ARG A 341 -5.20 0.78 -26.59
CA ARG A 341 -4.57 1.44 -25.43
C ARG A 341 -4.66 0.50 -24.22
N LEU A 342 -3.57 0.33 -23.54
CA LEU A 342 -3.51 -0.42 -22.29
C LEU A 342 -3.87 0.45 -21.10
N GLY A 343 -4.87 0.05 -20.31
CA GLY A 343 -5.19 0.58 -19.00
C GLY A 343 -4.51 -0.26 -17.92
N LEU A 344 -3.95 0.41 -16.90
CA LEU A 344 -3.34 -0.21 -15.73
C LEU A 344 -3.85 0.49 -14.47
N GLU A 345 -4.23 -0.25 -13.42
CA GLU A 345 -4.72 0.28 -12.14
C GLU A 345 -3.79 -0.06 -10.96
N PRO A 346 -2.48 0.20 -11.01
CA PRO A 346 -1.59 -0.13 -9.92
C PRO A 346 -1.90 0.75 -8.69
N GLY A 347 -2.11 0.09 -7.54
CA GLY A 347 -2.23 0.75 -6.24
C GLY A 347 -0.91 0.64 -5.48
N ARG A 348 -0.73 -0.49 -4.80
CA ARG A 348 0.44 -0.76 -3.94
C ARG A 348 1.77 -0.60 -4.68
N ALA A 349 1.83 -1.00 -5.94
CA ALA A 349 3.08 -0.93 -6.71
C ALA A 349 3.51 0.51 -7.03
N LEU A 350 2.59 1.46 -7.23
CA LEU A 350 2.93 2.88 -7.33
C LEU A 350 3.38 3.47 -6.00
N LEU A 351 2.91 2.92 -4.90
CA LEU A 351 3.22 3.36 -3.54
C LEU A 351 4.42 2.62 -2.91
N ASN A 352 5.12 1.79 -3.69
CA ASN A 352 6.31 1.07 -3.22
C ASN A 352 7.42 2.05 -2.83
N GLY A 353 7.88 2.00 -1.57
CA GLY A 353 8.88 2.92 -1.03
C GLY A 353 8.43 4.38 -0.89
N CYS A 354 7.12 4.66 -0.99
CA CYS A 354 6.61 6.03 -0.98
C CYS A 354 6.24 6.57 0.40
N GLY A 355 6.37 5.78 1.46
CA GLY A 355 6.07 6.30 2.78
C GLY A 355 6.24 5.31 3.91
N MET A 356 6.37 5.85 5.11
CA MET A 356 6.53 5.13 6.36
C MET A 356 5.59 5.65 7.43
N SER A 357 5.27 4.80 8.40
CA SER A 357 4.47 5.14 9.59
C SER A 357 5.34 5.12 10.83
N VAL A 358 5.22 6.14 11.66
CA VAL A 358 6.05 6.33 12.85
C VAL A 358 5.17 6.43 14.09
N PHE A 359 5.53 5.63 15.10
CA PHE A 359 4.80 5.55 16.36
C PHE A 359 5.76 5.76 17.53
N PRO A 360 5.60 6.83 18.34
CA PRO A 360 6.37 7.01 19.56
C PRO A 360 6.11 5.88 20.58
N VAL A 361 7.17 5.40 21.21
CA VAL A 361 7.08 4.45 22.32
C VAL A 361 6.55 5.16 23.57
N GLN A 362 5.38 4.75 24.06
CA GLN A 362 4.79 5.25 25.30
C GLN A 362 5.23 4.47 26.53
N GLY A 363 5.48 3.19 26.38
CA GLY A 363 5.87 2.33 27.47
C GLY A 363 6.39 0.97 27.02
N VAL A 364 7.08 0.29 27.92
CA VAL A 364 7.64 -1.04 27.71
C VAL A 364 7.34 -1.91 28.92
N LYS A 365 6.87 -3.13 28.70
CA LYS A 365 6.65 -4.15 29.72
C LYS A 365 7.55 -5.33 29.46
N GLU A 366 8.43 -5.65 30.38
CA GLU A 366 9.25 -6.85 30.31
C GLU A 366 8.42 -8.12 30.53
N ARG A 367 8.77 -9.16 29.79
CA ARG A 367 8.31 -10.52 29.94
C ARG A 367 9.54 -11.43 30.04
N LYS A 368 9.35 -12.70 30.38
CA LYS A 368 10.47 -13.62 30.60
C LYS A 368 11.49 -13.64 29.45
N ASN A 369 11.04 -13.62 28.20
CA ASN A 369 11.91 -13.79 27.02
C ASN A 369 11.65 -12.75 25.91
N TYR A 370 10.90 -11.68 26.19
CA TYR A 370 10.60 -10.61 25.24
C TYR A 370 10.01 -9.42 25.98
N CYS A 371 9.84 -8.30 25.30
CA CYS A 371 9.07 -7.17 25.83
C CYS A 371 7.80 -6.90 25.00
N ILE A 372 6.83 -6.27 25.65
CA ILE A 372 5.65 -5.72 25.01
C ILE A 372 5.83 -4.20 24.98
N ILE A 373 5.91 -3.64 23.78
CA ILE A 373 5.98 -2.20 23.57
C ILE A 373 4.56 -1.68 23.44
N THR A 374 4.24 -0.59 24.14
CA THR A 374 3.03 0.18 23.90
C THR A 374 3.39 1.38 23.02
N ALA A 375 2.90 1.41 21.80
CA ALA A 375 3.07 2.50 20.84
C ALA A 375 1.97 3.55 21.04
N ALA A 376 2.24 4.82 20.73
CA ALA A 376 1.21 5.87 20.70
C ALA A 376 0.19 5.57 19.58
N GLY A 377 -1.08 5.84 19.84
CA GLY A 377 -2.17 5.66 18.87
C GLY A 377 -2.73 4.25 18.81
N LEU A 378 -3.54 4.01 17.81
CA LEU A 378 -4.22 2.74 17.55
C LEU A 378 -3.50 1.95 16.46
N SER A 379 -3.51 0.64 16.63
CA SER A 379 -2.83 -0.30 15.75
C SER A 379 -3.74 -1.01 14.77
N MET A 380 -5.05 -0.99 14.97
CA MET A 380 -6.05 -1.80 14.24
C MET A 380 -5.97 -1.70 12.73
N SER A 381 -5.13 -0.81 12.23
CA SER A 381 -4.89 -0.52 10.85
C SER A 381 -3.66 -1.17 10.24
N LEU A 382 -2.62 -1.46 11.00
CA LEU A 382 -1.41 -2.09 10.46
C LEU A 382 -1.50 -3.61 10.48
N SER A 383 -2.13 -4.21 11.50
CA SER A 383 -2.46 -5.62 11.52
C SER A 383 -3.91 -5.82 11.11
N GLU A 384 -4.14 -6.49 9.99
CA GLU A 384 -5.49 -6.82 9.54
C GLU A 384 -6.05 -7.98 10.36
N GLN A 385 -6.71 -7.68 11.47
CA GLN A 385 -7.41 -8.69 12.31
C GLN A 385 -8.59 -9.36 11.57
N TRP A 386 -9.07 -8.76 10.50
CA TRP A 386 -10.32 -9.13 9.81
C TRP A 386 -10.19 -10.22 8.77
N LYS A 387 -9.21 -10.91 8.60
CA LYS A 387 -8.95 -12.05 7.71
C LYS A 387 -7.47 -12.34 7.62
N GLY A 388 -6.76 -11.84 8.61
CA GLY A 388 -5.49 -12.39 8.83
C GLY A 388 -4.40 -11.93 7.89
N SER A 389 -4.34 -10.69 7.50
CA SER A 389 -3.09 -10.15 6.99
C SER A 389 -2.48 -9.23 8.03
N GLU A 390 -1.33 -9.60 8.54
CA GLU A 390 -0.45 -8.75 9.33
C GLU A 390 0.50 -8.02 8.38
N PHE A 391 0.89 -6.78 8.74
CA PHE A 391 2.03 -6.13 8.09
C PHE A 391 3.31 -6.77 8.61
N LEU A 392 3.89 -7.67 7.83
CA LEU A 392 4.95 -8.58 8.30
C LEU A 392 6.36 -8.01 8.36
N PRO A 393 6.80 -7.04 7.52
CA PRO A 393 8.14 -6.49 7.67
C PRO A 393 8.42 -6.03 9.09
N ASP A 394 9.63 -6.29 9.59
CA ASP A 394 10.00 -5.95 10.96
C ASP A 394 9.96 -4.44 11.19
N VAL A 395 9.59 -4.06 12.40
CA VAL A 395 9.65 -2.66 12.84
C VAL A 395 11.09 -2.26 13.14
N THR A 396 11.49 -1.07 12.73
CA THR A 396 12.77 -0.46 13.08
C THR A 396 12.62 0.39 14.34
N LEU A 397 13.47 0.14 15.33
CA LEU A 397 13.55 0.98 16.53
C LEU A 397 14.58 2.09 16.31
N TRP A 398 14.14 3.33 16.31
CA TRP A 398 14.98 4.50 16.13
C TRP A 398 15.07 5.32 17.42
N ARG A 399 16.27 5.76 17.74
CA ARG A 399 16.58 6.64 18.89
C ARG A 399 17.51 7.74 18.44
N ALA A 400 17.19 8.99 18.82
CA ALA A 400 18.10 10.10 18.60
C ALA A 400 19.42 9.87 19.33
N GLU A 401 20.52 10.01 18.62
CA GLU A 401 21.85 10.04 19.24
C GLU A 401 22.04 11.38 19.94
N ARG A 402 21.70 11.41 21.23
CA ARG A 402 22.02 12.58 22.07
C ARG A 402 23.45 12.44 22.53
N GLY A 403 24.29 13.41 22.22
CA GLY A 403 25.60 13.57 22.84
C GLY A 403 25.44 13.54 24.35
N ALA A 404 26.38 12.91 25.06
CA ALA A 404 26.33 12.76 26.52
C ALA A 404 26.19 14.12 27.19
N GLU A 405 24.98 14.56 27.48
CA GLU A 405 24.75 15.73 28.34
C GLU A 405 25.35 15.46 29.73
N GLN A 406 26.41 16.19 30.03
CA GLN A 406 26.91 16.33 31.39
C GLN A 406 25.83 17.06 32.20
N THR A 407 24.97 16.31 32.84
CA THR A 407 24.11 16.85 33.88
C THR A 407 24.98 17.13 35.11
N GLU A 408 25.61 18.29 35.15
CA GLU A 408 26.19 18.83 36.38
C GLU A 408 25.07 19.18 37.37
N VAL A 409 24.76 18.23 38.22
CA VAL A 409 24.03 18.54 39.43
C VAL A 409 25.02 19.17 40.41
N GLN A 410 25.02 20.51 40.49
CA GLN A 410 25.71 21.20 41.55
C GLN A 410 25.04 20.88 42.89
N THR A 411 25.63 20.01 43.69
CA THR A 411 25.34 19.91 45.12
C THR A 411 26.56 20.37 45.90
N ALA A 412 26.35 21.42 46.67
CA ALA A 412 27.30 21.87 47.67
C ALA A 412 27.42 20.81 48.77
N GLU A 413 28.52 20.06 48.82
CA GLU A 413 29.15 19.50 50.03
C GLU A 413 30.32 18.60 49.64
N GLY A 414 31.51 19.02 50.00
CA GLY A 414 32.75 18.30 49.72
C GLY A 414 33.01 17.21 50.72
N LYS A 415 33.55 16.09 50.23
CA LYS A 415 34.26 14.95 50.86
C LYS A 415 33.63 13.54 50.84
N THR A 416 32.48 13.35 50.19
CA THR A 416 32.02 11.94 49.92
C THR A 416 31.91 11.67 48.39
N ARG A 417 32.71 12.36 47.60
CA ARG A 417 32.47 12.52 46.14
C ARG A 417 33.08 11.36 45.29
N GLN A 418 34.16 10.71 45.70
CA GLN A 418 34.80 9.73 44.84
C GLN A 418 34.07 8.38 44.76
N THR A 419 33.65 7.83 45.88
CA THR A 419 32.93 6.53 45.93
C THR A 419 31.53 6.57 45.35
N LYS A 420 30.83 7.72 45.49
CA LYS A 420 29.49 7.89 44.86
C LYS A 420 29.59 8.14 43.35
N LYS A 421 30.65 8.80 42.88
CA LYS A 421 30.88 9.04 41.44
C LYS A 421 31.25 7.72 40.75
N GLU A 422 32.13 6.93 41.32
CA GLU A 422 32.48 5.59 40.79
C GLU A 422 31.28 4.63 40.80
N GLN A 423 30.45 4.62 41.84
CA GLN A 423 29.21 3.84 41.88
C GLN A 423 28.13 4.36 40.90
N ALA A 424 28.06 5.67 40.67
CA ALA A 424 27.19 6.25 39.68
C ALA A 424 27.65 5.97 38.25
N ASP A 425 28.96 6.02 37.99
CA ASP A 425 29.56 5.73 36.70
C ASP A 425 29.49 4.20 36.38
N VAL A 426 29.66 3.32 37.38
CA VAL A 426 29.45 1.88 37.21
C VAL A 426 27.95 1.60 36.95
N ARG A 427 27.03 2.23 37.66
CA ARG A 427 25.59 2.09 37.39
C ARG A 427 25.21 2.65 36.01
N ARG A 428 25.74 3.81 35.59
CA ARG A 428 25.56 4.37 34.24
C ARG A 428 26.09 3.43 33.15
N ASN A 429 27.29 2.89 33.31
CA ASN A 429 27.88 1.95 32.36
C ASN A 429 27.10 0.64 32.28
N THR A 430 26.65 0.09 33.40
CA THR A 430 25.81 -1.13 33.40
C THR A 430 24.41 -0.86 32.83
N THR A 431 23.84 0.30 33.05
CA THR A 431 22.55 0.71 32.46
C THR A 431 22.72 0.88 30.93
N LYS A 432 23.76 1.61 30.50
CA LYS A 432 24.05 1.83 29.07
C LYS A 432 24.37 0.53 28.34
N GLN A 433 25.12 -0.40 28.96
CA GLN A 433 25.37 -1.74 28.40
C GLN A 433 24.07 -2.54 28.22
N ARG A 434 23.13 -2.47 29.19
CA ARG A 434 21.81 -3.13 29.04
C ARG A 434 20.94 -2.48 27.98
N GLU A 435 21.03 -1.15 27.78
CA GLU A 435 20.27 -0.42 26.78
C GLU A 435 20.65 -0.80 25.36
N ASP A 436 21.89 -1.16 25.12
CA ASP A 436 22.42 -1.55 23.81
C ASP A 436 22.37 -3.09 23.57
N GLU A 437 21.84 -3.87 24.53
CA GLU A 437 21.66 -5.31 24.35
C GLU A 437 20.49 -5.61 23.41
N PRO A 438 20.66 -6.52 22.42
CA PRO A 438 19.58 -6.99 21.59
C PRO A 438 18.43 -7.59 22.42
N THR A 439 17.21 -7.38 21.98
CA THR A 439 16.02 -7.94 22.62
C THR A 439 15.01 -8.41 21.58
N ALA A 440 13.90 -8.95 22.04
CA ALA A 440 12.76 -9.29 21.19
C ALA A 440 11.50 -8.62 21.73
N ALA A 441 10.61 -8.19 20.84
CA ALA A 441 9.39 -7.51 21.24
C ALA A 441 8.21 -7.79 20.30
N CYS A 442 7.01 -7.70 20.84
CA CYS A 442 5.78 -7.40 20.08
C CYS A 442 5.34 -5.97 20.36
N VAL A 443 4.49 -5.41 19.51
CA VAL A 443 4.06 -4.01 19.60
C VAL A 443 2.54 -3.93 19.67
N GLY A 444 2.02 -3.37 20.76
CA GLY A 444 0.61 -3.04 20.93
C GLY A 444 0.35 -1.55 20.78
N GLY A 445 -0.89 -1.19 20.49
CA GLY A 445 -1.37 0.19 20.53
C GLY A 445 -1.65 0.67 21.97
N SER A 446 -2.16 1.89 22.09
CA SER A 446 -2.45 2.51 23.39
C SER A 446 -3.89 2.35 23.85
N SER A 447 -4.71 1.59 23.13
CA SER A 447 -6.08 1.32 23.58
C SER A 447 -6.14 0.30 24.74
N CYS A 448 -7.30 0.19 25.36
CA CYS A 448 -7.56 -0.85 26.39
C CYS A 448 -7.95 -2.21 25.77
N MET A 449 -7.90 -2.35 24.45
CA MET A 449 -8.23 -3.60 23.77
C MET A 449 -7.03 -4.53 23.73
N GLU A 450 -7.19 -5.76 24.21
CA GLU A 450 -6.12 -6.76 24.28
C GLU A 450 -5.50 -7.07 22.90
N TYR A 451 -6.30 -7.00 21.85
CA TYR A 451 -5.88 -7.29 20.48
C TYR A 451 -5.54 -6.05 19.64
N ASP A 452 -5.34 -4.91 20.26
CA ASP A 452 -4.84 -3.70 19.60
C ASP A 452 -3.33 -3.82 19.41
N MET A 453 -2.91 -4.54 18.35
CA MET A 453 -1.51 -4.88 18.09
C MET A 453 -1.07 -4.37 16.72
N LEU A 454 0.05 -3.62 16.67
CA LEU A 454 0.75 -3.27 15.44
C LEU A 454 1.58 -4.45 14.92
N THR A 455 2.24 -5.16 15.82
CA THR A 455 3.07 -6.32 15.49
C THR A 455 2.76 -7.44 16.45
N TRP A 456 2.13 -8.50 15.94
CA TRP A 456 1.79 -9.71 16.69
C TRP A 456 3.00 -10.61 16.92
N ARG A 457 3.88 -10.68 15.91
CA ARG A 457 5.11 -11.44 16.02
C ARG A 457 6.01 -10.89 17.11
N ILE A 458 6.76 -11.77 17.74
CA ILE A 458 7.87 -11.36 18.60
C ILE A 458 9.08 -11.20 17.69
N VAL A 459 9.38 -9.96 17.31
CA VAL A 459 10.44 -9.60 16.38
C VAL A 459 11.72 -9.23 17.10
N PRO A 460 12.92 -9.47 16.50
CA PRO A 460 14.17 -9.05 17.09
C PRO A 460 14.34 -7.54 16.99
N LEU A 461 14.85 -6.92 18.05
CA LEU A 461 15.28 -5.54 18.09
C LEU A 461 16.77 -5.47 18.42
N GLN A 462 17.47 -4.52 17.81
CA GLN A 462 18.92 -4.36 17.99
C GLN A 462 19.29 -3.82 19.37
N ARG A 463 18.34 -3.21 20.09
CA ARG A 463 18.54 -2.65 21.44
C ARG A 463 17.25 -2.70 22.25
N GLN A 464 17.36 -2.46 23.56
CA GLN A 464 16.21 -2.35 24.45
C GLN A 464 15.39 -1.09 24.12
N PRO A 465 14.06 -1.22 23.86
CA PRO A 465 13.20 -0.05 23.62
C PRO A 465 13.01 0.75 24.90
N GLN A 466 12.88 2.08 24.74
CA GLN A 466 12.64 3.02 25.82
C GLN A 466 11.51 3.98 25.47
N ARG A 467 10.88 4.56 26.49
CA ARG A 467 9.90 5.62 26.28
C ARG A 467 10.53 6.82 25.57
N GLY A 468 9.89 7.24 24.50
CA GLY A 468 10.36 8.33 23.63
C GLY A 468 11.16 7.88 22.41
N ASP A 469 11.54 6.59 22.32
CA ASP A 469 12.02 6.02 21.05
C ASP A 469 10.90 6.06 20.00
N LEU A 470 11.27 5.96 18.74
CA LEU A 470 10.34 5.90 17.62
C LEU A 470 10.35 4.50 16.99
N LEU A 471 9.17 3.96 16.76
CA LEU A 471 8.95 2.74 15.99
C LEU A 471 8.63 3.13 14.56
N ILE A 472 9.43 2.67 13.60
CA ILE A 472 9.29 3.00 12.19
C ILE A 472 8.85 1.75 11.43
N TYR A 473 7.69 1.83 10.79
CA TYR A 473 7.19 0.85 9.85
C TYR A 473 7.38 1.38 8.42
N HIS A 474 8.36 0.83 7.72
CA HIS A 474 8.71 1.20 6.36
C HIS A 474 7.67 0.69 5.36
N ASN A 475 7.57 1.31 4.18
CA ASN A 475 6.71 0.84 3.08
C ASN A 475 5.21 0.76 3.40
N THR A 476 4.68 1.62 4.27
CA THR A 476 3.28 1.59 4.71
C THR A 476 2.33 2.43 3.86
N ALA A 477 2.81 3.13 2.83
CA ALA A 477 1.95 3.98 1.99
C ALA A 477 0.85 3.21 1.26
N GLY A 478 1.07 1.94 0.92
CA GLY A 478 0.08 1.12 0.22
C GLY A 478 -0.94 0.48 1.16
N TYR A 479 -2.13 1.05 1.29
CA TYR A 479 -3.29 0.63 2.10
C TYR A 479 -3.14 0.79 3.62
N GLN A 480 -1.96 0.55 4.21
CA GLN A 480 -1.79 0.50 5.67
C GLN A 480 -2.15 1.83 6.35
N MET A 481 -1.72 2.94 5.80
CA MET A 481 -1.97 4.27 6.39
C MET A 481 -3.46 4.60 6.49
N ASP A 482 -4.26 4.22 5.49
CA ASP A 482 -5.69 4.53 5.43
C ASP A 482 -6.54 3.62 6.34
N LYS A 483 -5.96 2.55 6.84
CA LYS A 483 -6.62 1.68 7.82
C LYS A 483 -6.48 2.19 9.25
N ASN A 484 -5.58 3.16 9.49
CA ASN A 484 -5.36 3.76 10.81
C ASN A 484 -6.20 5.02 11.03
N GLU A 485 -7.53 4.86 11.01
CA GLU A 485 -8.47 5.98 10.98
C GLU A 485 -9.57 5.90 12.03
N SER A 486 -9.39 5.04 13.02
CA SER A 486 -10.34 4.96 14.12
C SER A 486 -10.02 6.01 15.19
N GLU A 487 -10.99 6.82 15.56
CA GLU A 487 -10.93 7.73 16.70
C GLU A 487 -11.33 7.04 18.02
N PHE A 488 -11.16 5.72 18.09
CA PHE A 488 -11.44 4.97 19.31
C PHE A 488 -10.65 5.55 20.49
N HIS A 489 -11.28 5.70 21.64
CA HIS A 489 -10.78 6.47 22.79
C HIS A 489 -10.53 7.96 22.51
N GLN A 490 -11.04 8.50 21.41
CA GLN A 490 -10.77 9.88 20.97
C GLN A 490 -9.27 10.18 20.82
N LEU A 491 -8.48 9.14 20.45
CA LEU A 491 -7.08 9.30 20.12
C LEU A 491 -6.93 10.05 18.80
N ARG A 492 -5.90 10.89 18.71
CA ARG A 492 -5.60 11.62 17.50
C ARG A 492 -5.23 10.65 16.37
N LEU A 493 -5.79 10.88 15.19
CA LEU A 493 -5.35 10.22 13.97
C LEU A 493 -3.90 10.62 13.67
N PRO A 494 -3.11 9.73 13.03
CA PRO A 494 -1.76 10.05 12.60
C PRO A 494 -1.73 11.25 11.65
N MET A 495 -0.88 12.24 11.94
CA MET A 495 -0.63 13.33 11.00
C MET A 495 0.11 12.79 9.76
N ARG A 496 -0.14 13.40 8.61
CA ARG A 496 0.53 13.05 7.35
C ARG A 496 1.45 14.19 6.94
N PHE A 497 2.73 13.90 6.84
CA PHE A 497 3.74 14.84 6.37
C PHE A 497 4.22 14.45 4.97
N VAL A 498 4.40 15.43 4.12
CA VAL A 498 5.03 15.26 2.82
C VAL A 498 6.49 15.65 2.93
N TYR A 499 7.37 14.75 2.51
CA TYR A 499 8.80 14.97 2.45
C TYR A 499 9.20 15.37 1.02
N ASP A 500 9.58 16.62 0.87
CA ASP A 500 9.97 17.22 -0.42
C ASP A 500 11.51 17.37 -0.54
N GLY A 501 12.29 16.70 0.32
CA GLY A 501 13.76 16.71 0.35
C GLY A 501 14.35 17.37 1.61
N GLU A 502 15.66 17.16 1.83
CA GLU A 502 16.38 17.68 2.98
C GLU A 502 16.32 19.23 3.03
N GLY A 503 16.08 19.76 4.23
CA GLY A 503 16.04 21.21 4.48
C GLY A 503 14.76 21.91 4.05
N THR A 504 13.79 21.21 3.50
CA THR A 504 12.45 21.76 3.22
C THR A 504 11.61 21.82 4.52
N LEU A 505 10.68 22.77 4.59
CA LEU A 505 9.74 22.80 5.71
C LEU A 505 8.76 21.65 5.56
N PRO A 506 8.41 20.95 6.65
CA PRO A 506 7.39 19.91 6.63
C PRO A 506 6.06 20.44 6.09
N ARG A 507 5.57 19.85 5.02
CA ARG A 507 4.24 20.13 4.49
C ARG A 507 3.26 19.10 5.03
N ILE A 508 2.15 19.55 5.59
CA ILE A 508 1.08 18.67 6.07
C ILE A 508 0.19 18.34 4.87
N ASP A 509 -0.02 17.04 4.64
CA ASP A 509 -1.01 16.56 3.68
C ASP A 509 -2.39 16.61 4.36
N ARG A 510 -3.27 17.49 3.91
CA ARG A 510 -4.65 17.63 4.42
C ARG A 510 -5.62 17.10 3.39
N PRO A 511 -6.54 16.20 3.77
CA PRO A 511 -7.68 15.88 2.92
C PRO A 511 -8.52 17.14 2.67
N LEU A 512 -8.94 17.36 1.44
CA LEU A 512 -9.77 18.51 1.04
C LEU A 512 -11.11 18.60 1.81
N HIS A 513 -11.51 17.54 2.52
CA HIS A 513 -12.77 17.46 3.27
C HIS A 513 -12.75 18.11 4.65
N GLU A 514 -11.56 18.46 5.19
CA GLU A 514 -11.44 19.10 6.51
C GLU A 514 -11.62 20.61 6.48
N GLU A 515 -11.77 21.23 5.30
CA GLU A 515 -11.94 22.68 5.15
C GLU A 515 -13.38 23.13 4.87
N MET A 516 -14.36 22.22 4.87
CA MET A 516 -15.77 22.62 4.76
C MET A 516 -16.42 22.61 6.15
N PRO A 517 -16.85 23.78 6.64
CA PRO A 517 -17.56 23.91 7.90
C PRO A 517 -18.95 23.26 7.88
#